data_da916326fa69e6113772a955a54af934
#
_entry.id   da916326fa69e6113772a955a54af934
#
_cell.length_a   1.000
_cell.length_b   1.000
_cell.length_c   1.000
_cell.angle_alpha   90.00
_cell.angle_beta   90.00
_cell.angle_gamma   90.00
#
_symmetry.space_group_name_H-M   'P 1'
#
loop_
_entity.id
_entity.type
_entity.pdbx_description
1 polymer ?
#
loop_
_entity_poly.entity_id
_entity_poly.type
_entity_poly.pdbx_seq_one_letter_code
_entity_poly.pdbx_strand_id
1 'polypeptide(L)'
;MSLTRRTLLSLPVAVPLLNLTARTAVGDDLYFPPPDDQGGWRTWSRPSEIRTLGGIEKGRLDEAFQYTQTTSQHGGLLVLRHGYLVYEKYFGRANREANPNMYSIAKMFTSVSCGIMLSEHSSRFPDGLSQRVFTQEYLPQAFPLSYPEMADIRLGHLLTMTSGLQNSRVAPPAALANPGHLTGIIHGENVNIPYWSSPDPVLDQDGSALHGKMWALPGGGYLYDLDPHIASIVLRGVVGMELQEYIKQKLAAPMGWGTWGYALHHNGETLPHTPGAAGIALHSTDALRFGYLLLKQGKWKNQQLVPRQYVELLSRPSPFNPHSPFSLQHEVNADGHVAGAPRDAFFKSGAGGFGLYMIPSLDMVIYKMSSLNAETYDPAATGLPLTYTPDTSRDDWKPHPFNQFVDGPTDGDTGVRRTLEMVVAATVA
;
A
#
# COMPACT_ATOMS: atom_id res chain seq x y z
N MET A 1 -63.85 37.17 11.33
CA MET A 1 -63.64 35.89 12.00
C MET A 1 -62.14 35.71 12.21
N SER A 2 -61.76 35.85 13.49
CA SER A 2 -60.37 35.86 13.97
C SER A 2 -59.92 34.42 14.29
N LEU A 3 -58.81 33.98 13.76
CA LEU A 3 -58.14 32.72 14.18
C LEU A 3 -56.88 33.05 14.94
N THR A 4 -56.94 32.69 16.22
CA THR A 4 -55.96 32.85 17.25
C THR A 4 -54.73 31.93 17.01
N ARG A 5 -53.53 32.52 17.05
CA ARG A 5 -52.24 31.82 17.13
C ARG A 5 -52.10 31.17 18.50
N ARG A 6 -51.90 29.84 18.54
CA ARG A 6 -51.43 29.10 19.74
C ARG A 6 -49.89 29.13 19.75
N THR A 7 -49.36 29.79 20.78
CA THR A 7 -47.93 29.76 21.14
C THR A 7 -47.59 28.43 21.80
N LEU A 8 -46.73 27.65 21.23
CA LEU A 8 -46.12 26.47 21.83
C LEU A 8 -44.87 26.90 22.62
N LEU A 9 -44.96 26.81 23.93
CA LEU A 9 -43.84 26.95 24.87
C LEU A 9 -42.94 25.70 24.74
N SER A 10 -41.71 25.91 24.24
CA SER A 10 -40.65 24.90 24.28
C SER A 10 -39.93 24.99 25.63
N LEU A 11 -40.02 23.95 26.43
CA LEU A 11 -39.20 23.74 27.62
C LEU A 11 -37.79 23.31 27.21
N PRO A 12 -36.72 23.85 27.78
CA PRO A 12 -35.38 23.38 27.53
C PRO A 12 -35.14 22.06 28.29
N VAL A 13 -34.87 21.00 27.56
CA VAL A 13 -34.34 19.75 28.15
C VAL A 13 -32.85 20.00 28.45
N ALA A 14 -32.55 20.09 29.75
CA ALA A 14 -31.17 20.11 30.22
C ALA A 14 -30.56 18.69 30.03
N VAL A 15 -29.66 18.55 29.08
CA VAL A 15 -28.80 17.37 28.96
C VAL A 15 -27.67 17.52 29.97
N PRO A 16 -27.47 16.57 30.92
CA PRO A 16 -26.36 16.62 31.82
C PRO A 16 -25.03 16.49 31.01
N LEU A 17 -24.22 17.51 31.07
CA LEU A 17 -22.81 17.47 30.65
C LEU A 17 -22.08 16.44 31.54
N LEU A 18 -21.88 15.24 31.03
CA LEU A 18 -20.88 14.32 31.55
C LEU A 18 -19.53 15.02 31.46
N ASN A 19 -18.97 15.42 32.60
CA ASN A 19 -17.58 15.83 32.72
C ASN A 19 -16.69 14.64 32.35
N LEU A 20 -16.39 14.47 31.06
CA LEU A 20 -15.20 13.77 30.64
C LEU A 20 -14.02 14.62 31.11
N THR A 21 -13.42 14.22 32.24
CA THR A 21 -12.10 14.67 32.61
C THR A 21 -11.17 14.33 31.45
N ALA A 22 -10.89 15.33 30.62
CA ALA A 22 -9.84 15.25 29.65
C ALA A 22 -8.56 14.92 30.44
N ARG A 23 -8.07 13.69 30.30
CA ARG A 23 -6.68 13.40 30.62
C ARG A 23 -5.89 14.42 29.82
N THR A 24 -5.25 15.35 30.51
CA THR A 24 -4.28 16.27 29.91
C THR A 24 -3.27 15.40 29.20
N ALA A 25 -3.39 15.32 27.88
CA ALA A 25 -2.32 14.82 27.04
C ALA A 25 -1.09 15.68 27.42
N VAL A 26 -0.09 15.06 28.01
CA VAL A 26 1.26 15.59 28.06
C VAL A 26 1.55 15.99 26.62
N GLY A 27 1.92 17.24 26.39
CA GLY A 27 2.13 17.79 25.06
C GLY A 27 3.06 16.84 24.30
N ASP A 28 2.48 16.04 23.42
CA ASP A 28 3.21 15.13 22.57
C ASP A 28 3.91 15.99 21.50
N ASP A 29 5.14 16.33 21.76
CA ASP A 29 6.06 16.60 20.68
C ASP A 29 6.03 15.32 19.80
N LEU A 30 5.49 15.44 18.58
CA LEU A 30 5.34 14.32 17.66
C LEU A 30 6.68 13.62 17.53
N TYR A 31 6.78 12.43 18.11
CA TYR A 31 7.99 11.63 18.04
C TYR A 31 8.17 11.05 16.63
N PHE A 32 9.37 11.18 16.10
CA PHE A 32 9.81 10.51 14.87
C PHE A 32 11.15 9.81 15.13
N PRO A 33 11.26 8.52 14.82
CA PRO A 33 12.48 7.78 15.10
C PRO A 33 13.65 8.31 14.25
N PRO A 34 14.86 8.37 14.81
CA PRO A 34 16.07 8.53 14.00
C PRO A 34 16.29 7.28 13.13
N PRO A 35 17.22 7.29 12.16
CA PRO A 35 17.70 6.10 11.48
C PRO A 35 18.13 5.00 12.46
N ASP A 36 18.08 3.74 12.07
CA ASP A 36 18.37 2.62 12.98
C ASP A 36 19.81 2.63 13.50
N ASP A 37 20.77 3.05 12.69
CA ASP A 37 22.18 3.25 13.06
C ASP A 37 22.40 4.42 14.05
N GLN A 38 21.38 5.25 14.26
CA GLN A 38 21.38 6.38 15.20
C GLN A 38 20.42 6.16 16.39
N GLY A 39 19.98 4.92 16.61
CA GLY A 39 19.14 4.52 17.74
C GLY A 39 17.77 3.98 17.39
N GLY A 40 17.22 4.29 16.20
CA GLY A 40 15.99 3.72 15.70
C GLY A 40 14.74 4.03 16.55
N TRP A 41 13.82 3.09 16.59
CA TRP A 41 12.57 3.21 17.32
C TRP A 41 12.78 3.17 18.85
N ARG A 42 12.12 4.06 19.58
CA ARG A 42 11.98 3.94 21.02
C ARG A 42 11.11 2.73 21.36
N THR A 43 11.39 2.04 22.44
CA THR A 43 10.74 0.78 22.82
C THR A 43 10.21 0.80 24.23
N TRP A 44 9.10 0.07 24.47
CA TRP A 44 8.74 -0.41 25.79
C TRP A 44 9.04 -1.92 25.84
N SER A 45 9.93 -2.32 26.73
CA SER A 45 10.37 -3.71 26.86
C SER A 45 9.69 -4.46 27.99
N ARG A 46 9.31 -3.76 29.06
CA ARG A 46 8.67 -4.34 30.22
C ARG A 46 7.17 -4.57 29.98
N PRO A 47 6.66 -5.78 30.24
CA PRO A 47 5.23 -6.08 30.04
C PRO A 47 4.28 -5.10 30.75
N SER A 48 4.67 -4.62 31.93
CA SER A 48 3.91 -3.61 32.69
C SER A 48 3.81 -2.27 31.95
N GLU A 49 4.89 -1.81 31.32
CA GLU A 49 4.89 -0.57 30.52
C GLU A 49 4.03 -0.74 29.27
N ILE A 50 4.19 -1.85 28.56
CA ILE A 50 3.38 -2.19 27.38
C ILE A 50 1.91 -2.18 27.75
N ARG A 51 1.53 -2.73 28.91
CA ARG A 51 0.16 -2.72 29.38
C ARG A 51 -0.33 -1.34 29.81
N THR A 52 0.41 -0.67 30.71
CA THR A 52 -0.09 0.56 31.35
C THR A 52 0.06 1.81 30.48
N LEU A 53 1.10 1.90 29.67
CA LEU A 53 1.37 3.03 28.78
C LEU A 53 0.91 2.76 27.35
N GLY A 54 1.09 1.54 26.87
CA GLY A 54 0.71 1.14 25.52
C GLY A 54 -0.73 0.64 25.40
N GLY A 55 -1.39 0.30 26.52
CA GLY A 55 -2.73 -0.28 26.48
C GLY A 55 -2.77 -1.62 25.73
N ILE A 56 -1.75 -2.46 25.91
CA ILE A 56 -1.64 -3.74 25.18
C ILE A 56 -1.29 -4.89 26.13
N GLU A 57 -2.00 -5.98 26.00
CA GLU A 57 -1.69 -7.26 26.63
C GLU A 57 -0.63 -8.01 25.80
N LYS A 58 0.61 -8.00 26.28
CA LYS A 58 1.73 -8.65 25.57
C LYS A 58 1.50 -10.13 25.31
N GLY A 59 0.86 -10.86 26.24
CA GLY A 59 0.53 -12.27 26.06
C GLY A 59 -0.34 -12.53 24.82
N ARG A 60 -1.29 -11.66 24.53
CA ARG A 60 -2.12 -11.76 23.31
C ARG A 60 -1.32 -11.44 22.03
N LEU A 61 -0.31 -10.57 22.11
CA LEU A 61 0.62 -10.39 20.99
C LEU A 61 1.47 -11.62 20.77
N ASP A 62 1.86 -12.32 21.84
CA ASP A 62 2.58 -13.60 21.73
C ASP A 62 1.70 -14.68 21.07
N GLU A 63 0.39 -14.71 21.36
CA GLU A 63 -0.58 -15.58 20.66
C GLU A 63 -0.71 -15.21 19.17
N ALA A 64 -0.81 -13.90 18.85
CA ALA A 64 -0.82 -13.44 17.47
C ALA A 64 0.45 -13.82 16.73
N PHE A 65 1.62 -13.70 17.36
CA PHE A 65 2.89 -14.14 16.79
C PHE A 65 2.93 -15.66 16.56
N GLN A 66 2.48 -16.46 17.52
CA GLN A 66 2.36 -17.92 17.34
C GLN A 66 1.45 -18.27 16.17
N TYR A 67 0.33 -17.54 16.02
CA TYR A 67 -0.55 -17.73 14.88
C TYR A 67 0.17 -17.45 13.54
N THR A 68 1.00 -16.41 13.45
CA THR A 68 1.76 -16.15 12.21
C THR A 68 2.68 -17.30 11.82
N GLN A 69 3.18 -18.06 12.79
CA GLN A 69 4.01 -19.26 12.56
C GLN A 69 3.21 -20.45 11.99
N THR A 70 1.88 -20.44 12.14
CA THR A 70 1.03 -21.49 11.54
C THR A 70 0.74 -21.23 10.05
N THR A 71 0.90 -19.99 9.60
CA THR A 71 0.61 -19.57 8.23
C THR A 71 1.87 -19.29 7.40
N SER A 72 3.06 -19.46 7.99
CA SER A 72 4.33 -19.17 7.34
C SER A 72 5.46 -20.00 7.97
N GLN A 73 6.53 -20.24 7.21
CA GLN A 73 7.74 -20.90 7.73
C GLN A 73 8.81 -19.89 8.17
N HIS A 74 8.77 -18.70 7.63
CA HIS A 74 9.70 -17.62 7.92
C HIS A 74 8.92 -16.31 8.02
N GLY A 75 9.22 -15.48 9.01
CA GLY A 75 8.51 -14.23 9.16
C GLY A 75 8.73 -13.52 10.48
N GLY A 76 7.88 -12.57 10.76
CA GLY A 76 7.93 -11.79 11.99
C GLY A 76 6.68 -10.98 12.21
N LEU A 77 6.52 -10.50 13.42
CA LEU A 77 5.45 -9.60 13.80
C LEU A 77 6.05 -8.41 14.56
N LEU A 78 5.79 -7.22 14.04
CA LEU A 78 6.17 -5.97 14.68
C LEU A 78 4.92 -5.14 14.92
N VAL A 79 4.82 -4.54 16.11
CA VAL A 79 3.69 -3.67 16.49
C VAL A 79 4.23 -2.37 17.05
N LEU A 80 3.83 -1.28 16.41
CA LEU A 80 4.08 0.08 16.85
C LEU A 80 2.80 0.64 17.49
N ARG A 81 2.93 1.23 18.67
CA ARG A 81 1.82 1.88 19.38
C ARG A 81 2.30 3.20 20.00
N HIS A 82 1.60 4.28 19.76
CA HIS A 82 1.93 5.61 20.30
C HIS A 82 3.39 6.03 20.02
N GLY A 83 3.92 5.64 18.83
CA GLY A 83 5.30 5.88 18.45
C GLY A 83 6.35 5.04 19.19
N TYR A 84 5.94 3.99 19.91
CA TYR A 84 6.84 3.02 20.52
C TYR A 84 6.72 1.67 19.82
N LEU A 85 7.86 1.05 19.52
CA LEU A 85 7.91 -0.34 19.11
C LEU A 85 7.69 -1.22 20.36
N VAL A 86 6.45 -1.72 20.49
CA VAL A 86 5.99 -2.47 21.67
C VAL A 86 6.13 -3.96 21.50
N TYR A 87 6.31 -4.43 20.28
CA TYR A 87 6.50 -5.83 19.95
C TYR A 87 7.35 -5.99 18.71
N GLU A 88 8.33 -6.86 18.79
CA GLU A 88 9.20 -7.26 17.69
C GLU A 88 9.70 -8.66 17.90
N LYS A 89 9.27 -9.60 17.05
CA LYS A 89 9.71 -10.97 17.04
C LYS A 89 9.80 -11.51 15.62
N TYR A 90 10.76 -12.42 15.44
CA TYR A 90 11.02 -13.08 14.17
C TYR A 90 11.10 -14.59 14.35
N PHE A 91 10.94 -15.33 13.27
CA PHE A 91 11.10 -16.79 13.24
C PHE A 91 11.62 -17.25 11.88
N GLY A 92 12.17 -18.45 11.86
CA GLY A 92 12.80 -19.00 10.66
C GLY A 92 14.05 -18.21 10.26
N ARG A 93 14.09 -17.78 9.00
CA ARG A 93 15.20 -16.98 8.46
C ARG A 93 14.99 -15.47 8.62
N ALA A 94 13.79 -15.04 8.95
CA ALA A 94 13.52 -13.62 9.12
C ALA A 94 14.27 -13.04 10.33
N ASN A 95 14.71 -11.81 10.19
CA ASN A 95 15.41 -11.06 11.24
C ASN A 95 15.29 -9.56 10.93
N ARG A 96 15.80 -8.70 11.82
CA ARG A 96 15.72 -7.24 11.69
C ARG A 96 16.48 -6.71 10.48
N GLU A 97 17.62 -7.31 10.14
CA GLU A 97 18.52 -6.89 9.06
C GLU A 97 18.09 -7.44 7.68
N ALA A 98 17.05 -8.27 7.65
CA ALA A 98 16.55 -8.83 6.41
C ALA A 98 15.77 -7.78 5.62
N ASN A 99 15.94 -7.81 4.30
CA ASN A 99 15.19 -6.99 3.35
C ASN A 99 14.34 -7.91 2.44
N PRO A 100 13.26 -8.47 2.95
CA PRO A 100 12.41 -9.33 2.14
C PRO A 100 11.69 -8.51 1.08
N ASN A 101 11.55 -9.09 -0.13
CA ASN A 101 10.60 -8.58 -1.10
C ASN A 101 9.18 -8.64 -0.50
N MET A 102 8.55 -7.49 -0.33
CA MET A 102 7.22 -7.37 0.26
C MET A 102 6.08 -7.56 -0.76
N TYR A 103 6.42 -7.94 -1.99
CA TYR A 103 5.48 -8.18 -3.09
C TYR A 103 4.51 -7.00 -3.28
N SER A 104 3.22 -7.28 -3.26
CA SER A 104 2.17 -6.29 -3.56
C SER A 104 2.04 -5.16 -2.54
N ILE A 105 2.76 -5.18 -1.41
CA ILE A 105 2.86 -4.00 -0.54
C ILE A 105 3.52 -2.83 -1.29
N ALA A 106 4.36 -3.10 -2.30
CA ALA A 106 4.92 -2.08 -3.20
C ALA A 106 3.86 -1.14 -3.81
N LYS A 107 2.65 -1.64 -4.04
CA LYS A 107 1.54 -0.84 -4.58
C LYS A 107 1.17 0.36 -3.72
N MET A 108 1.35 0.26 -2.39
CA MET A 108 1.15 1.40 -1.48
C MET A 108 2.15 2.53 -1.77
N PHE A 109 3.42 2.16 -1.99
CA PHE A 109 4.49 3.12 -2.28
C PHE A 109 4.25 3.82 -3.61
N THR A 110 3.79 3.09 -4.63
CA THR A 110 3.39 3.66 -5.90
C THR A 110 2.24 4.65 -5.73
N SER A 111 1.20 4.27 -5.00
CA SER A 111 0.06 5.15 -4.73
C SER A 111 0.49 6.43 -4.01
N VAL A 112 1.26 6.30 -2.94
CA VAL A 112 1.75 7.44 -2.16
C VAL A 112 2.64 8.35 -3.02
N SER A 113 3.51 7.77 -3.85
CA SER A 113 4.32 8.53 -4.81
C SER A 113 3.48 9.29 -5.83
N CYS A 114 2.41 8.69 -6.34
CA CYS A 114 1.44 9.40 -7.19
C CYS A 114 0.76 10.55 -6.45
N GLY A 115 0.45 10.38 -5.16
CA GLY A 115 -0.11 11.46 -4.34
C GLY A 115 0.84 12.66 -4.18
N ILE A 116 2.14 12.39 -4.01
CA ILE A 116 3.18 13.43 -3.97
C ILE A 116 3.28 14.11 -5.35
N MET A 117 3.36 13.32 -6.42
CA MET A 117 3.42 13.82 -7.80
C MET A 117 2.24 14.75 -8.13
N LEU A 118 1.01 14.36 -7.76
CA LEU A 118 -0.19 15.19 -7.97
C LEU A 118 -0.08 16.55 -7.30
N SER A 119 0.54 16.61 -6.13
CA SER A 119 0.75 17.88 -5.41
C SER A 119 1.85 18.73 -6.05
N GLU A 120 2.99 18.11 -6.40
CA GLU A 120 4.14 18.82 -6.95
C GLU A 120 3.92 19.28 -8.39
N HIS A 121 3.10 18.55 -9.16
CA HIS A 121 2.81 18.80 -10.56
C HIS A 121 1.31 19.09 -10.81
N SER A 122 0.65 19.77 -9.87
CA SER A 122 -0.79 20.02 -9.91
C SER A 122 -1.24 20.78 -11.18
N SER A 123 -0.38 21.61 -11.77
CA SER A 123 -0.68 22.27 -13.04
C SER A 123 -0.77 21.31 -14.24
N ARG A 124 -0.08 20.17 -14.19
CA ARG A 124 -0.19 19.09 -15.19
C ARG A 124 -1.36 18.15 -14.91
N PHE A 125 -1.85 18.12 -13.67
CA PHE A 125 -2.98 17.29 -13.23
C PHE A 125 -4.11 18.16 -12.67
N PRO A 126 -4.71 19.05 -13.46
CA PRO A 126 -5.77 19.96 -12.98
C PRO A 126 -6.98 19.20 -12.43
N ASP A 127 -7.25 18.00 -12.94
CA ASP A 127 -8.35 17.15 -12.49
C ASP A 127 -7.93 16.14 -11.41
N GLY A 128 -6.67 16.20 -10.92
CA GLY A 128 -6.14 15.31 -9.89
C GLY A 128 -6.28 13.82 -10.25
N LEU A 129 -6.91 13.04 -9.37
CA LEU A 129 -7.17 11.62 -9.62
C LEU A 129 -8.14 11.37 -10.78
N SER A 130 -8.95 12.36 -11.16
CA SER A 130 -9.86 12.27 -12.29
C SER A 130 -9.18 12.56 -13.64
N GLN A 131 -7.91 12.93 -13.63
CA GLN A 131 -7.15 13.20 -14.86
C GLN A 131 -7.07 11.93 -15.71
N ARG A 132 -7.45 12.05 -17.00
CA ARG A 132 -7.25 11.01 -18.00
C ARG A 132 -5.77 10.83 -18.26
N VAL A 133 -5.28 9.58 -18.28
CA VAL A 133 -3.86 9.29 -18.39
C VAL A 133 -3.47 8.50 -19.64
N PHE A 134 -4.40 7.88 -20.33
CA PHE A 134 -4.15 7.29 -21.65
C PHE A 134 -4.22 8.37 -22.73
N THR A 135 -3.22 9.24 -22.71
CA THR A 135 -3.07 10.37 -23.63
C THR A 135 -1.64 10.43 -24.18
N GLN A 136 -1.43 11.14 -25.28
CA GLN A 136 -0.08 11.35 -25.84
C GLN A 136 0.87 12.06 -24.86
N GLU A 137 0.33 12.81 -23.90
CA GLU A 137 1.14 13.50 -22.89
C GLU A 137 1.68 12.54 -21.82
N TYR A 138 0.84 11.64 -21.32
CA TYR A 138 1.20 10.81 -20.13
C TYR A 138 1.66 9.40 -20.51
N LEU A 139 1.09 8.82 -21.56
CA LEU A 139 1.42 7.48 -22.06
C LEU A 139 1.50 7.49 -23.60
N PRO A 140 2.48 8.20 -24.19
CA PRO A 140 2.65 8.27 -25.65
C PRO A 140 2.81 6.90 -26.28
N GLN A 141 3.42 5.95 -25.57
CA GLN A 141 3.65 4.57 -25.99
C GLN A 141 2.36 3.75 -26.10
N ALA A 142 1.24 4.19 -25.52
CA ALA A 142 -0.06 3.53 -25.66
C ALA A 142 -0.72 3.76 -27.02
N PHE A 143 -0.15 4.61 -27.87
CA PHE A 143 -0.78 5.04 -29.11
C PHE A 143 -0.22 4.33 -30.34
N PRO A 144 -1.12 3.98 -31.30
CA PRO A 144 -2.57 4.21 -31.28
C PRO A 144 -3.27 3.33 -30.23
N LEU A 145 -4.31 3.86 -29.57
CA LEU A 145 -5.09 3.07 -28.61
C LEU A 145 -5.78 1.91 -29.32
N SER A 146 -5.70 0.71 -28.76
CA SER A 146 -6.36 -0.49 -29.28
C SER A 146 -7.88 -0.42 -29.12
N TYR A 147 -8.34 0.28 -28.08
CA TYR A 147 -9.76 0.46 -27.79
C TYR A 147 -10.00 1.94 -27.47
N PRO A 148 -11.00 2.58 -28.08
CA PRO A 148 -11.31 3.97 -27.84
C PRO A 148 -11.67 4.25 -26.36
N GLU A 149 -12.22 3.27 -25.64
CA GLU A 149 -12.57 3.37 -24.23
C GLU A 149 -11.37 3.55 -23.30
N MET A 150 -10.17 3.15 -23.75
CA MET A 150 -8.94 3.38 -22.99
C MET A 150 -8.68 4.87 -22.75
N ALA A 151 -9.16 5.75 -23.64
CA ALA A 151 -9.05 7.19 -23.49
C ALA A 151 -9.76 7.73 -22.23
N ASP A 152 -10.70 6.99 -21.68
CA ASP A 152 -11.44 7.35 -20.46
C ASP A 152 -10.78 6.84 -19.17
N ILE A 153 -9.68 6.08 -19.27
CA ILE A 153 -8.94 5.62 -18.10
C ILE A 153 -8.31 6.82 -17.39
N ARG A 154 -8.61 6.95 -16.11
CA ARG A 154 -8.12 8.00 -15.23
C ARG A 154 -7.07 7.45 -14.27
N LEU A 155 -6.23 8.33 -13.71
CA LEU A 155 -5.24 7.92 -12.70
C LEU A 155 -5.92 7.22 -11.51
N GLY A 156 -7.07 7.71 -11.05
CA GLY A 156 -7.85 7.07 -10.00
C GLY A 156 -8.28 5.65 -10.33
N HIS A 157 -8.62 5.34 -11.59
CA HIS A 157 -8.94 3.97 -12.02
C HIS A 157 -7.73 3.04 -11.90
N LEU A 158 -6.54 3.48 -12.31
CA LEU A 158 -5.30 2.70 -12.16
C LEU A 158 -4.98 2.45 -10.68
N LEU A 159 -5.11 3.48 -9.84
CA LEU A 159 -4.80 3.37 -8.42
C LEU A 159 -5.86 2.59 -7.61
N THR A 160 -7.01 2.29 -8.19
CA THR A 160 -8.06 1.49 -7.56
C THR A 160 -8.31 0.16 -8.27
N MET A 161 -7.53 -0.14 -9.32
CA MET A 161 -7.66 -1.36 -10.13
C MET A 161 -9.06 -1.52 -10.75
N THR A 162 -9.55 -0.42 -11.31
CA THR A 162 -10.85 -0.34 -12.00
C THR A 162 -10.70 0.23 -13.41
N SER A 163 -9.51 0.09 -14.00
CA SER A 163 -9.23 0.59 -15.35
C SER A 163 -10.06 -0.13 -16.43
N GLY A 164 -10.52 -1.34 -16.15
CA GLY A 164 -11.15 -2.22 -17.12
C GLY A 164 -10.16 -3.00 -17.97
N LEU A 165 -8.86 -2.80 -17.79
CA LEU A 165 -7.81 -3.58 -18.45
C LEU A 165 -7.59 -4.90 -17.73
N GLN A 166 -7.17 -5.91 -18.49
CA GLN A 166 -6.60 -7.14 -17.98
C GLN A 166 -5.13 -7.22 -18.39
N ASN A 167 -4.23 -6.90 -17.47
CA ASN A 167 -2.79 -6.81 -17.72
C ASN A 167 -2.02 -8.04 -17.21
N SER A 168 -2.70 -9.03 -16.68
CA SER A 168 -2.12 -10.25 -16.15
C SER A 168 -2.97 -11.47 -16.46
N ARG A 169 -2.57 -12.62 -15.91
CA ARG A 169 -3.33 -13.88 -16.03
C ARG A 169 -4.54 -13.98 -15.11
N VAL A 170 -4.80 -12.95 -14.31
CA VAL A 170 -5.95 -12.95 -13.41
C VAL A 170 -7.23 -12.97 -14.25
N ALA A 171 -8.06 -13.95 -14.01
CA ALA A 171 -9.35 -14.05 -14.70
C ALA A 171 -10.27 -12.91 -14.21
N PRO A 172 -10.93 -12.19 -15.12
CA PRO A 172 -11.93 -11.22 -14.71
C PRO A 172 -13.11 -11.90 -14.03
N PRO A 173 -13.82 -11.18 -13.14
CA PRO A 173 -15.08 -11.68 -12.56
C PRO A 173 -16.06 -12.10 -13.64
N ALA A 174 -16.94 -13.07 -13.31
CA ALA A 174 -17.99 -13.46 -14.24
C ALA A 174 -18.87 -12.26 -14.63
N ALA A 175 -19.26 -12.22 -15.92
CA ALA A 175 -20.03 -11.12 -16.49
C ALA A 175 -21.29 -10.75 -15.69
N LEU A 176 -21.99 -11.77 -15.17
CA LEU A 176 -23.22 -11.60 -14.38
C LEU A 176 -22.97 -10.95 -12.98
N ALA A 177 -21.76 -11.05 -12.46
CA ALA A 177 -21.41 -10.47 -11.18
C ALA A 177 -20.90 -9.03 -11.26
N ASN A 178 -20.73 -8.52 -12.48
CA ASN A 178 -20.10 -7.21 -12.72
C ASN A 178 -20.90 -6.39 -13.74
N PRO A 179 -21.65 -5.39 -13.31
CA PRO A 179 -22.50 -4.61 -14.20
C PRO A 179 -21.75 -3.81 -15.25
N GLY A 180 -20.45 -3.57 -15.06
CA GLY A 180 -19.59 -2.88 -16.03
C GLY A 180 -18.93 -3.84 -17.03
N HIS A 181 -19.17 -5.14 -16.92
CA HIS A 181 -18.54 -6.12 -17.81
C HIS A 181 -19.00 -5.92 -19.27
N LEU A 182 -18.04 -5.85 -20.18
CA LEU A 182 -18.28 -5.68 -21.61
C LEU A 182 -18.53 -7.06 -22.24
N THR A 183 -19.78 -7.52 -22.19
CA THR A 183 -20.17 -8.79 -22.83
C THR A 183 -19.94 -8.73 -24.34
N GLY A 184 -19.08 -9.59 -24.87
CA GLY A 184 -18.76 -9.64 -26.29
C GLY A 184 -17.64 -8.72 -26.77
N ILE A 185 -17.11 -7.86 -25.90
CA ILE A 185 -15.98 -6.98 -26.20
C ILE A 185 -14.71 -7.46 -25.47
N ILE A 186 -14.62 -8.70 -25.08
CA ILE A 186 -13.34 -9.27 -24.67
C ILE A 186 -12.57 -9.52 -25.96
N HIS A 187 -11.83 -8.52 -26.35
CA HIS A 187 -11.03 -8.57 -27.55
C HIS A 187 -9.61 -9.00 -27.21
N GLY A 188 -9.05 -9.67 -28.14
CA GLY A 188 -7.69 -10.08 -28.13
C GLY A 188 -7.50 -11.48 -27.58
N GLU A 189 -6.54 -12.13 -28.15
CA GLU A 189 -5.98 -13.36 -27.66
C GLU A 189 -5.39 -13.12 -26.27
N ASN A 190 -5.23 -14.17 -25.48
CA ASN A 190 -4.51 -14.07 -24.22
C ASN A 190 -3.12 -13.55 -24.51
N VAL A 191 -2.92 -12.26 -24.35
CA VAL A 191 -1.60 -11.69 -24.31
C VAL A 191 -1.00 -12.17 -22.99
N ASN A 192 -0.50 -13.38 -23.05
CA ASN A 192 0.24 -14.02 -21.97
C ASN A 192 1.64 -13.41 -21.95
N ILE A 193 1.74 -12.09 -21.77
CA ILE A 193 3.01 -11.52 -21.51
C ILE A 193 3.15 -11.52 -20.01
N PRO A 194 4.09 -12.30 -19.52
CA PRO A 194 4.48 -12.11 -18.14
C PRO A 194 4.92 -10.65 -18.04
N TYR A 195 4.20 -9.86 -17.30
CA TYR A 195 4.52 -8.51 -16.87
C TYR A 195 6.01 -8.28 -16.58
N TRP A 196 6.69 -9.34 -16.18
CA TRP A 196 8.10 -9.38 -15.81
C TRP A 196 9.06 -9.64 -16.98
N SER A 197 8.59 -10.16 -18.07
CA SER A 197 9.43 -10.57 -19.21
C SER A 197 9.46 -9.57 -20.36
N SER A 198 8.66 -8.51 -20.31
CA SER A 198 8.70 -7.48 -21.33
C SER A 198 9.75 -6.42 -20.99
N PRO A 199 10.56 -5.97 -21.95
CA PRO A 199 11.45 -4.81 -21.79
C PRO A 199 10.71 -3.54 -21.40
N ASP A 200 9.46 -3.40 -21.81
CA ASP A 200 8.50 -2.46 -21.26
C ASP A 200 7.22 -3.23 -20.93
N PRO A 201 6.91 -3.48 -19.65
CA PRO A 201 5.73 -4.26 -19.30
C PRO A 201 4.40 -3.56 -19.66
N VAL A 202 4.46 -2.32 -20.09
CA VAL A 202 3.35 -1.58 -20.68
C VAL A 202 3.30 -1.75 -22.17
N LEU A 203 4.45 -2.05 -22.76
CA LEU A 203 4.64 -2.39 -24.17
C LEU A 203 5.31 -3.75 -24.17
N ASP A 204 4.63 -4.80 -24.55
CA ASP A 204 5.36 -6.00 -24.93
C ASP A 204 6.19 -5.78 -26.19
N GLN A 205 6.97 -6.79 -26.60
CA GLN A 205 7.87 -6.68 -27.77
C GLN A 205 7.18 -6.28 -29.06
N ASP A 206 5.86 -6.47 -29.16
CA ASP A 206 5.02 -6.06 -30.30
C ASP A 206 4.06 -4.91 -29.95
N GLY A 207 4.21 -4.29 -28.78
CA GLY A 207 3.38 -3.17 -28.36
C GLY A 207 2.03 -3.60 -27.75
N SER A 208 1.86 -4.87 -27.41
CA SER A 208 0.54 -5.41 -27.07
C SER A 208 0.20 -5.37 -25.57
N ALA A 209 1.13 -5.06 -24.68
CA ALA A 209 0.83 -5.06 -23.24
C ALA A 209 -0.06 -3.90 -22.82
N LEU A 210 0.09 -2.71 -23.42
CA LEU A 210 -0.88 -1.61 -23.30
C LEU A 210 -2.15 -1.86 -24.12
N HIS A 211 -2.08 -2.80 -25.00
CA HIS A 211 -3.16 -3.29 -25.83
C HIS A 211 -3.81 -4.52 -25.19
N GLY A 212 -3.60 -4.70 -23.87
CA GLY A 212 -4.24 -5.74 -23.08
C GLY A 212 -5.76 -5.74 -23.25
N LYS A 213 -6.37 -6.87 -22.99
CA LYS A 213 -7.82 -6.98 -23.09
C LYS A 213 -8.52 -5.95 -22.21
N MET A 214 -9.52 -5.28 -22.76
CA MET A 214 -10.50 -4.63 -21.91
C MET A 214 -11.61 -5.64 -21.58
N TRP A 215 -11.86 -5.86 -20.31
CA TRP A 215 -12.94 -6.72 -19.82
C TRP A 215 -14.12 -5.91 -19.27
N ALA A 216 -13.91 -4.62 -18.95
CA ALA A 216 -14.92 -3.69 -18.47
C ALA A 216 -14.62 -2.28 -18.98
N LEU A 217 -15.63 -1.39 -18.92
CA LEU A 217 -15.38 0.05 -19.05
C LEU A 217 -14.58 0.55 -17.85
N PRO A 218 -13.80 1.65 -18.00
CA PRO A 218 -13.14 2.29 -16.87
C PRO A 218 -14.14 2.63 -15.75
N GLY A 219 -13.86 2.16 -14.53
CA GLY A 219 -14.78 2.27 -13.40
C GLY A 219 -15.90 1.23 -13.37
N GLY A 220 -16.04 0.39 -14.37
CA GLY A 220 -17.14 -0.58 -14.50
C GLY A 220 -16.95 -1.87 -13.72
N GLY A 221 -15.79 -2.10 -13.13
CA GLY A 221 -15.53 -3.29 -12.33
C GLY A 221 -14.15 -3.25 -11.67
N TYR A 222 -13.98 -4.10 -10.66
CA TYR A 222 -12.72 -4.26 -9.94
C TYR A 222 -12.05 -5.58 -10.34
N LEU A 223 -10.80 -5.48 -10.78
CA LEU A 223 -9.92 -6.63 -11.00
C LEU A 223 -8.56 -6.33 -10.36
N TYR A 224 -8.18 -7.17 -9.39
CA TYR A 224 -6.86 -7.06 -8.79
C TYR A 224 -5.77 -7.44 -9.80
N ASP A 225 -5.06 -6.44 -10.32
CA ASP A 225 -4.15 -6.60 -11.46
C ASP A 225 -2.93 -5.67 -11.36
N LEU A 226 -2.33 -5.35 -12.49
CA LEU A 226 -1.06 -4.62 -12.64
C LEU A 226 -1.22 -3.12 -12.93
N ASP A 227 -2.43 -2.59 -12.86
CA ASP A 227 -2.73 -1.17 -13.03
C ASP A 227 -1.76 -0.22 -12.32
N PRO A 228 -1.27 -0.51 -11.08
CA PRO A 228 -0.27 0.33 -10.41
C PRO A 228 1.07 0.41 -11.13
N HIS A 229 1.41 -0.60 -11.94
CA HIS A 229 2.60 -0.50 -12.78
C HIS A 229 2.43 0.55 -13.87
N ILE A 230 1.25 0.57 -14.53
CA ILE A 230 0.92 1.63 -15.50
C ILE A 230 0.97 3.01 -14.81
N ALA A 231 0.42 3.12 -13.59
CA ALA A 231 0.50 4.36 -12.82
C ALA A 231 1.96 4.79 -12.54
N SER A 232 2.88 3.84 -12.31
CA SER A 232 4.32 4.15 -12.14
C SER A 232 4.97 4.65 -13.43
N ILE A 233 4.53 4.17 -14.60
CA ILE A 233 4.99 4.68 -15.90
C ILE A 233 4.47 6.10 -16.14
N VAL A 234 3.21 6.39 -15.80
CA VAL A 234 2.66 7.77 -15.83
C VAL A 234 3.50 8.68 -14.93
N LEU A 235 3.77 8.25 -13.68
CA LEU A 235 4.61 8.99 -12.74
C LEU A 235 5.97 9.29 -13.37
N ARG A 236 6.67 8.28 -13.88
CA ARG A 236 7.96 8.45 -14.53
C ARG A 236 7.91 9.49 -15.67
N GLY A 237 6.90 9.43 -16.52
CA GLY A 237 6.71 10.38 -17.61
C GLY A 237 6.52 11.83 -17.14
N VAL A 238 5.97 12.01 -15.94
CA VAL A 238 5.73 13.34 -15.35
C VAL A 238 6.95 13.87 -14.62
N VAL A 239 7.58 13.04 -13.76
CA VAL A 239 8.68 13.48 -12.89
C VAL A 239 10.05 13.34 -13.53
N GLY A 240 10.17 12.61 -14.66
CA GLY A 240 11.42 12.42 -15.41
C GLY A 240 12.41 11.46 -14.76
N MET A 241 11.97 10.64 -13.79
CA MET A 241 12.81 9.65 -13.12
C MET A 241 12.04 8.38 -12.77
N GLU A 242 12.76 7.29 -12.54
CA GLU A 242 12.17 6.03 -12.13
C GLU A 242 11.48 6.12 -10.75
N LEU A 243 10.46 5.29 -10.52
CA LEU A 243 9.73 5.26 -9.25
C LEU A 243 10.67 5.03 -8.06
N GLN A 244 11.67 4.14 -8.18
CA GLN A 244 12.63 3.89 -7.12
C GLN A 244 13.41 5.16 -6.75
N GLU A 245 13.88 5.92 -7.74
CA GLU A 245 14.60 7.17 -7.50
C GLU A 245 13.68 8.23 -6.85
N TYR A 246 12.43 8.31 -7.31
CA TYR A 246 11.46 9.23 -6.74
C TYR A 246 11.15 8.89 -5.27
N ILE A 247 10.95 7.61 -4.96
CA ILE A 247 10.78 7.12 -3.57
C ILE A 247 12.01 7.47 -2.72
N LYS A 248 13.22 7.30 -3.27
CA LYS A 248 14.45 7.68 -2.56
C LYS A 248 14.43 9.12 -2.13
N GLN A 249 14.14 10.03 -3.06
CA GLN A 249 14.17 11.46 -2.81
C GLN A 249 13.03 11.91 -1.88
N LYS A 250 11.83 11.36 -2.08
CA LYS A 250 10.62 11.86 -1.43
C LYS A 250 10.29 11.16 -0.10
N LEU A 251 10.73 9.94 0.07
CA LEU A 251 10.36 9.11 1.23
C LEU A 251 11.59 8.56 1.95
N ALA A 252 12.43 7.77 1.29
CA ALA A 252 13.49 7.03 1.96
C ALA A 252 14.54 7.95 2.61
N ALA A 253 15.09 8.90 1.88
CA ALA A 253 16.09 9.82 2.40
C ALA A 253 15.55 10.72 3.52
N PRO A 254 14.39 11.38 3.40
CA PRO A 254 13.83 12.17 4.49
C PRO A 254 13.52 11.36 5.76
N MET A 255 13.13 10.08 5.62
CA MET A 255 12.81 9.20 6.74
C MET A 255 14.02 8.45 7.29
N GLY A 256 15.16 8.52 6.61
CA GLY A 256 16.40 7.85 7.04
C GLY A 256 16.30 6.33 6.96
N TRP A 257 15.75 5.80 5.85
CA TRP A 257 15.72 4.36 5.63
C TRP A 257 17.14 3.81 5.50
N GLY A 258 17.32 2.58 5.96
CA GLY A 258 18.54 1.82 5.74
C GLY A 258 18.63 1.27 4.31
N THR A 259 19.10 0.03 4.17
CA THR A 259 19.17 -0.64 2.87
C THR A 259 17.78 -1.01 2.37
N TRP A 260 17.50 -0.67 1.11
CA TRP A 260 16.23 -0.95 0.45
C TRP A 260 16.38 -0.92 -1.07
N GLY A 261 15.40 -1.40 -1.80
CA GLY A 261 15.38 -1.35 -3.26
C GLY A 261 14.19 -2.09 -3.85
N TYR A 262 14.21 -2.28 -5.16
CA TYR A 262 13.20 -3.04 -5.88
C TYR A 262 13.77 -4.31 -6.50
N ALA A 263 12.96 -5.35 -6.55
CA ALA A 263 13.23 -6.55 -7.34
C ALA A 263 13.11 -6.21 -8.83
N LEU A 264 14.21 -6.33 -9.55
CA LEU A 264 14.32 -5.91 -10.94
C LEU A 264 14.65 -7.06 -11.88
N HIS A 265 14.72 -8.27 -11.35
CA HIS A 265 14.86 -9.49 -12.11
C HIS A 265 13.68 -10.42 -11.90
N HIS A 266 13.20 -10.99 -12.99
CA HIS A 266 12.21 -12.05 -12.95
C HIS A 266 12.54 -13.09 -14.03
N ASN A 267 12.60 -14.36 -13.64
CA ASN A 267 12.92 -15.48 -14.56
C ASN A 267 14.20 -15.28 -15.39
N GLY A 268 15.22 -14.63 -14.80
CA GLY A 268 16.48 -14.36 -15.46
C GLY A 268 16.50 -13.13 -16.37
N GLU A 269 15.39 -12.43 -16.50
CA GLU A 269 15.27 -11.19 -17.27
C GLU A 269 15.33 -9.95 -16.36
N THR A 270 15.91 -8.89 -16.88
CA THR A 270 16.01 -7.60 -16.20
C THR A 270 14.83 -6.72 -16.59
N LEU A 271 14.12 -6.20 -15.61
CA LEU A 271 13.06 -5.22 -15.84
C LEU A 271 13.65 -3.85 -16.18
N PRO A 272 13.19 -3.19 -17.25
CA PRO A 272 13.70 -1.89 -17.67
C PRO A 272 13.20 -0.74 -16.80
N HIS A 273 12.15 -0.97 -16.01
CA HIS A 273 11.50 0.03 -15.19
C HIS A 273 11.24 -0.50 -13.79
N THR A 274 11.16 0.42 -12.82
CA THR A 274 10.74 0.07 -11.47
C THR A 274 9.32 -0.47 -11.48
N PRO A 275 9.09 -1.70 -11.01
CA PRO A 275 7.75 -2.30 -11.03
C PRO A 275 6.84 -1.67 -9.99
N GLY A 276 5.88 -0.85 -10.42
CA GLY A 276 4.94 -0.18 -9.50
C GLY A 276 3.95 -1.10 -8.80
N ALA A 277 3.83 -2.36 -9.23
CA ALA A 277 2.86 -3.30 -8.67
C ALA A 277 3.45 -4.27 -7.63
N ALA A 278 4.78 -4.40 -7.56
CA ALA A 278 5.42 -5.35 -6.65
C ALA A 278 6.93 -5.05 -6.52
N GLY A 279 7.61 -5.74 -5.62
CA GLY A 279 9.05 -5.85 -5.67
C GLY A 279 9.84 -4.99 -4.70
N ILE A 280 9.21 -4.11 -3.93
CA ILE A 280 9.95 -3.34 -2.92
C ILE A 280 10.45 -4.23 -1.79
N ALA A 281 11.69 -4.01 -1.40
CA ALA A 281 12.35 -4.69 -0.29
C ALA A 281 12.99 -3.66 0.65
N LEU A 282 12.65 -3.71 1.92
CA LEU A 282 13.21 -2.82 2.95
C LEU A 282 13.21 -3.52 4.32
N HIS A 283 13.96 -2.95 5.27
CA HIS A 283 13.97 -3.43 6.64
C HIS A 283 12.57 -3.34 7.27
N SER A 284 12.28 -4.24 8.17
CA SER A 284 11.01 -4.25 8.90
C SER A 284 10.74 -2.95 9.65
N THR A 285 11.75 -2.33 10.20
CA THR A 285 11.69 -1.04 10.90
C THR A 285 11.40 0.13 9.95
N ASP A 286 11.85 0.06 8.69
CA ASP A 286 11.56 1.05 7.65
C ASP A 286 10.14 0.89 7.11
N ALA A 287 9.63 -0.35 7.03
CA ALA A 287 8.22 -0.60 6.74
C ALA A 287 7.32 0.06 7.79
N LEU A 288 7.70 -0.03 9.09
CA LEU A 288 7.01 0.69 10.16
C LEU A 288 7.12 2.21 10.01
N ARG A 289 8.27 2.77 9.57
CA ARG A 289 8.41 4.21 9.30
C ARG A 289 7.43 4.67 8.22
N PHE A 290 7.31 3.90 7.15
CA PHE A 290 6.34 4.22 6.10
C PHE A 290 4.89 4.14 6.62
N GLY A 291 4.52 3.09 7.33
CA GLY A 291 3.19 2.99 7.96
C GLY A 291 2.93 4.16 8.93
N TYR A 292 3.95 4.54 9.72
CA TYR A 292 3.84 5.64 10.67
C TYR A 292 3.72 7.01 9.99
N LEU A 293 4.39 7.23 8.86
CA LEU A 293 4.18 8.41 8.03
C LEU A 293 2.70 8.55 7.65
N LEU A 294 2.06 7.47 7.20
CA LEU A 294 0.63 7.49 6.84
C LEU A 294 -0.25 7.69 8.08
N LEU A 295 0.08 7.05 9.19
CA LEU A 295 -0.61 7.25 10.47
C LEU A 295 -0.54 8.70 10.95
N LYS A 296 0.58 9.39 10.71
CA LYS A 296 0.79 10.81 11.01
C LYS A 296 0.37 11.74 9.87
N GLN A 297 -0.58 11.30 9.04
CA GLN A 297 -1.20 12.09 7.97
C GLN A 297 -0.17 12.67 6.98
N GLY A 298 0.84 11.87 6.64
CA GLY A 298 1.90 12.25 5.70
C GLY A 298 2.95 13.21 6.24
N LYS A 299 2.91 13.53 7.53
CA LYS A 299 3.89 14.39 8.19
C LYS A 299 5.07 13.55 8.71
N TRP A 300 6.28 14.03 8.46
CA TRP A 300 7.51 13.48 9.04
C TRP A 300 8.38 14.60 9.59
N LYS A 301 8.60 14.60 10.90
CA LYS A 301 9.22 15.72 11.61
C LYS A 301 8.47 17.03 11.27
N ASN A 302 9.20 18.02 10.76
CA ASN A 302 8.62 19.33 10.40
C ASN A 302 8.18 19.43 8.93
N GLN A 303 8.20 18.31 8.17
CA GLN A 303 7.89 18.29 6.76
C GLN A 303 6.59 17.53 6.48
N GLN A 304 5.80 18.03 5.54
CA GLN A 304 4.68 17.30 4.96
C GLN A 304 5.21 16.56 3.73
N LEU A 305 5.59 15.29 3.89
CA LEU A 305 6.14 14.49 2.79
C LEU A 305 5.05 14.03 1.82
N VAL A 306 3.87 13.67 2.35
CA VAL A 306 2.72 13.25 1.56
C VAL A 306 1.57 14.21 1.84
N PRO A 307 0.87 14.74 0.84
CA PRO A 307 -0.26 15.65 1.09
C PRO A 307 -1.29 15.02 2.02
N ARG A 308 -1.65 15.73 3.10
CA ARG A 308 -2.61 15.24 4.10
C ARG A 308 -3.91 14.76 3.46
N GLN A 309 -4.45 15.56 2.54
CA GLN A 309 -5.70 15.24 1.84
C GLN A 309 -5.61 13.91 1.06
N TYR A 310 -4.43 13.60 0.50
CA TYR A 310 -4.21 12.33 -0.16
C TYR A 310 -4.20 11.16 0.84
N VAL A 311 -3.52 11.31 1.98
CA VAL A 311 -3.51 10.29 3.03
C VAL A 311 -4.92 9.99 3.55
N GLU A 312 -5.76 11.03 3.70
CA GLU A 312 -7.16 10.88 4.11
C GLU A 312 -7.97 10.02 3.11
N LEU A 313 -7.62 10.07 1.82
CA LEU A 313 -8.27 9.22 0.81
C LEU A 313 -7.87 7.76 0.91
N LEU A 314 -6.65 7.45 1.40
CA LEU A 314 -6.17 6.06 1.49
C LEU A 314 -7.00 5.19 2.44
N SER A 315 -7.58 5.79 3.48
CA SER A 315 -8.33 5.10 4.54
C SER A 315 -9.85 5.11 4.32
N ARG A 316 -10.32 5.56 3.17
CA ARG A 316 -11.76 5.71 2.86
C ARG A 316 -12.10 4.97 1.57
N PRO A 317 -13.36 4.50 1.42
CA PRO A 317 -13.84 3.98 0.14
C PRO A 317 -13.61 5.00 -0.97
N SER A 318 -13.09 4.53 -2.09
CA SER A 318 -12.80 5.40 -3.24
C SER A 318 -14.02 5.53 -4.16
N PRO A 319 -14.36 6.74 -4.64
CA PRO A 319 -15.40 6.90 -5.65
C PRO A 319 -15.05 6.23 -6.99
N PHE A 320 -13.77 5.93 -7.24
CA PHE A 320 -13.33 5.19 -8.42
C PHE A 320 -13.56 3.67 -8.29
N ASN A 321 -13.79 3.16 -7.07
CA ASN A 321 -14.04 1.74 -6.84
C ASN A 321 -15.26 1.52 -5.93
N PRO A 322 -16.47 1.53 -6.49
CA PRO A 322 -17.68 1.18 -5.74
C PRO A 322 -17.88 -0.34 -5.58
N HIS A 323 -17.00 -1.18 -6.13
CA HIS A 323 -17.18 -2.62 -6.26
C HIS A 323 -16.55 -3.42 -5.13
N SER A 324 -15.60 -2.85 -4.40
CA SER A 324 -14.88 -3.54 -3.33
C SER A 324 -14.37 -2.56 -2.26
N PRO A 325 -14.07 -3.03 -1.04
CA PRO A 325 -13.48 -2.21 0.02
C PRO A 325 -11.98 -1.96 -0.24
N PHE A 326 -11.67 -1.44 -1.44
CA PHE A 326 -10.31 -1.17 -1.89
C PHE A 326 -10.21 0.26 -2.39
N SER A 327 -9.41 1.05 -1.72
CA SER A 327 -9.13 2.43 -2.09
C SER A 327 -7.80 2.51 -2.88
N LEU A 328 -7.13 3.63 -2.89
CA LEU A 328 -5.91 3.91 -3.63
C LEU A 328 -4.77 2.95 -3.21
N GLN A 329 -4.83 1.72 -3.67
CA GLN A 329 -3.94 0.58 -3.38
C GLN A 329 -3.95 0.10 -1.91
N HIS A 330 -5.00 0.41 -1.16
CA HIS A 330 -5.22 -0.04 0.20
C HIS A 330 -6.56 -0.76 0.34
N GLU A 331 -6.60 -1.83 1.09
CA GLU A 331 -7.83 -2.41 1.59
C GLU A 331 -8.31 -1.54 2.77
N VAL A 332 -9.57 -1.17 2.80
CA VAL A 332 -10.16 -0.30 3.83
C VAL A 332 -11.25 -1.04 4.58
N ASN A 333 -11.23 -1.02 5.91
CA ASN A 333 -12.21 -1.71 6.74
C ASN A 333 -13.48 -0.90 7.01
N ALA A 334 -13.80 0.09 6.18
CA ALA A 334 -14.92 0.98 6.40
C ALA A 334 -16.28 0.25 6.48
N ASP A 335 -16.45 -0.86 5.76
CA ASP A 335 -17.61 -1.74 5.79
C ASP A 335 -17.55 -2.78 6.94
N GLY A 336 -16.39 -2.94 7.59
CA GLY A 336 -16.13 -3.87 8.70
C GLY A 336 -16.05 -5.33 8.32
N HIS A 337 -15.63 -5.60 7.09
CA HIS A 337 -15.39 -6.97 6.62
C HIS A 337 -14.29 -7.70 7.39
N VAL A 338 -13.37 -6.96 8.05
CA VAL A 338 -12.45 -7.53 9.03
C VAL A 338 -13.07 -7.35 10.41
N ALA A 339 -13.67 -8.42 10.92
CA ALA A 339 -14.38 -8.40 12.19
C ALA A 339 -13.41 -8.09 13.34
N GLY A 340 -13.87 -7.25 14.29
CA GLY A 340 -13.06 -6.87 15.44
C GLY A 340 -11.99 -5.81 15.18
N ALA A 341 -11.69 -5.49 13.91
CA ALA A 341 -10.82 -4.36 13.58
C ALA A 341 -11.61 -3.04 13.49
N PRO A 342 -11.03 -1.90 13.91
CA PRO A 342 -11.66 -0.59 13.74
C PRO A 342 -12.00 -0.27 12.29
N ARG A 343 -13.07 0.51 12.09
CA ARG A 343 -13.56 0.90 10.75
C ARG A 343 -12.60 1.82 9.99
N ASP A 344 -11.69 2.46 10.68
CA ASP A 344 -10.66 3.32 10.10
C ASP A 344 -9.35 2.58 9.80
N ALA A 345 -9.31 1.27 10.04
CA ALA A 345 -8.17 0.46 9.66
C ALA A 345 -8.06 0.38 8.13
N PHE A 346 -6.84 0.58 7.64
CA PHE A 346 -6.49 0.38 6.23
C PHE A 346 -5.14 -0.31 6.12
N PHE A 347 -4.98 -1.13 5.10
CA PHE A 347 -3.80 -2.00 5.02
C PHE A 347 -3.56 -2.50 3.60
N LYS A 348 -2.43 -3.15 3.41
CA LYS A 348 -2.10 -3.87 2.19
C LYS A 348 -1.45 -5.19 2.52
N SER A 349 -1.86 -6.22 1.80
CA SER A 349 -1.19 -7.53 1.81
C SER A 349 -0.21 -7.66 0.65
N GLY A 350 0.80 -8.50 0.85
CA GLY A 350 1.70 -8.99 -0.19
C GLY A 350 1.64 -10.51 -0.29
N ALA A 351 1.97 -11.06 -1.45
CA ALA A 351 2.04 -12.50 -1.66
C ALA A 351 2.89 -13.17 -0.56
N GLY A 352 2.57 -14.42 -0.24
CA GLY A 352 3.19 -15.13 0.87
C GLY A 352 2.70 -14.73 2.26
N GLY A 353 1.78 -13.75 2.37
CA GLY A 353 1.15 -13.36 3.63
C GLY A 353 1.78 -12.17 4.35
N PHE A 354 2.57 -11.35 3.65
CA PHE A 354 2.99 -10.05 4.18
C PHE A 354 1.78 -9.15 4.45
N GLY A 355 1.89 -8.28 5.45
CA GLY A 355 0.85 -7.30 5.74
C GLY A 355 1.40 -6.06 6.43
N LEU A 356 1.01 -4.88 5.95
CA LEU A 356 1.30 -3.59 6.59
C LEU A 356 -0.03 -2.89 6.87
N TYR A 357 -0.28 -2.60 8.15
CA TYR A 357 -1.58 -2.11 8.63
C TYR A 357 -1.41 -0.81 9.39
N MET A 358 -2.30 0.13 9.14
CA MET A 358 -2.42 1.39 9.85
C MET A 358 -3.81 1.48 10.48
N ILE A 359 -3.84 1.79 11.78
CA ILE A 359 -5.09 1.88 12.54
C ILE A 359 -5.09 3.22 13.28
N PRO A 360 -5.63 4.29 12.67
CA PRO A 360 -5.59 5.64 13.22
C PRO A 360 -6.20 5.76 14.60
N SER A 361 -7.39 5.19 14.84
CA SER A 361 -8.08 5.24 16.14
C SER A 361 -7.30 4.58 17.28
N LEU A 362 -6.38 3.68 16.96
CA LEU A 362 -5.52 3.02 17.93
C LEU A 362 -4.10 3.61 17.97
N ASP A 363 -3.78 4.60 17.14
CA ASP A 363 -2.42 5.11 16.94
C ASP A 363 -1.40 3.96 16.80
N MET A 364 -1.71 3.03 15.87
CA MET A 364 -1.02 1.75 15.73
C MET A 364 -0.60 1.48 14.29
N VAL A 365 0.60 0.95 14.12
CA VAL A 365 1.08 0.32 12.88
C VAL A 365 1.48 -1.11 13.19
N ILE A 366 1.09 -2.05 12.32
CA ILE A 366 1.48 -3.45 12.42
C ILE A 366 2.20 -3.83 11.13
N TYR A 367 3.30 -4.55 11.26
CA TYR A 367 3.96 -5.19 10.12
C TYR A 367 4.10 -6.68 10.37
N LYS A 368 3.47 -7.47 9.52
CA LYS A 368 3.60 -8.92 9.43
C LYS A 368 4.52 -9.27 8.30
N MET A 369 5.67 -9.85 8.61
CA MET A 369 6.56 -10.50 7.65
C MET A 369 6.14 -11.94 7.49
N SER A 370 6.27 -12.48 6.28
CA SER A 370 5.82 -13.85 5.99
C SER A 370 6.51 -14.38 4.74
N SER A 371 6.85 -15.66 4.72
CA SER A 371 7.21 -16.41 3.53
C SER A 371 7.23 -17.91 3.83
N LEU A 372 6.90 -18.72 2.85
CA LEU A 372 7.17 -20.16 2.85
C LEU A 372 8.59 -20.49 2.33
N ASN A 373 9.29 -19.49 1.77
CA ASN A 373 10.59 -19.65 1.16
C ASN A 373 11.68 -18.96 2.00
N ALA A 374 12.69 -19.71 2.41
CA ALA A 374 13.85 -19.21 3.14
C ALA A 374 14.66 -18.17 2.35
N GLU A 375 14.71 -18.32 1.03
CA GLU A 375 15.46 -17.43 0.14
C GLU A 375 14.93 -15.99 0.15
N THR A 376 13.67 -15.78 0.49
CA THR A 376 13.09 -14.45 0.68
C THR A 376 13.89 -13.60 1.68
N TYR A 377 14.53 -14.25 2.64
CA TYR A 377 15.30 -13.61 3.72
C TYR A 377 16.82 -13.82 3.62
N ASP A 378 17.29 -14.43 2.55
CA ASP A 378 18.71 -14.63 2.32
C ASP A 378 19.30 -13.45 1.55
N PRO A 379 20.19 -12.64 2.17
CA PRO A 379 20.84 -11.53 1.46
C PRO A 379 21.60 -11.96 0.22
N ALA A 380 22.23 -13.13 0.24
CA ALA A 380 22.95 -13.65 -0.91
C ALA A 380 21.99 -14.03 -2.05
N ALA A 381 20.84 -14.61 -1.70
CA ALA A 381 19.80 -14.97 -2.66
C ALA A 381 19.05 -13.74 -3.19
N THR A 382 18.87 -12.71 -2.38
CA THR A 382 18.19 -11.46 -2.76
C THR A 382 19.12 -10.42 -3.36
N GLY A 383 20.43 -10.71 -3.45
CA GLY A 383 21.42 -9.74 -3.96
C GLY A 383 21.70 -8.59 -3.00
N LEU A 384 21.36 -8.75 -1.70
CA LEU A 384 21.60 -7.74 -0.68
C LEU A 384 23.03 -7.84 -0.07
N PRO A 385 23.61 -6.75 0.40
CA PRO A 385 23.02 -5.43 0.51
C PRO A 385 22.86 -4.77 -0.85
N LEU A 386 21.66 -4.31 -1.11
CA LEU A 386 21.42 -3.44 -2.24
C LEU A 386 22.19 -2.14 -1.98
N THR A 387 23.36 -2.02 -2.57
CA THR A 387 23.96 -0.70 -2.70
C THR A 387 23.09 0.04 -3.68
N TYR A 388 22.29 0.93 -3.15
CA TYR A 388 21.53 1.83 -3.97
C TYR A 388 22.48 2.61 -4.84
N THR A 389 22.41 2.41 -6.16
CA THR A 389 23.10 3.26 -7.11
C THR A 389 22.27 4.52 -7.29
N PRO A 390 22.80 5.70 -6.93
CA PRO A 390 22.01 6.93 -6.92
C PRO A 390 21.52 7.38 -8.29
N ASP A 391 22.03 6.79 -9.34
CA ASP A 391 21.74 7.23 -10.69
C ASP A 391 20.89 6.20 -11.43
N THR A 392 19.60 6.48 -11.50
CA THR A 392 18.63 5.74 -12.30
C THR A 392 18.34 6.43 -13.62
N SER A 393 19.31 7.20 -14.16
CA SER A 393 19.22 7.55 -15.57
C SER A 393 19.10 6.26 -16.38
N ARG A 394 18.25 6.25 -17.41
CA ARG A 394 17.95 5.02 -18.19
C ARG A 394 19.20 4.33 -18.71
N ASP A 395 20.28 5.08 -18.91
CA ASP A 395 21.52 4.59 -19.51
C ASP A 395 22.48 3.98 -18.48
N ASP A 396 22.40 4.40 -17.20
CA ASP A 396 23.27 3.95 -16.12
C ASP A 396 22.60 3.00 -15.13
N TRP A 397 21.30 2.78 -15.28
CA TRP A 397 20.55 1.94 -14.37
C TRP A 397 20.92 0.48 -14.51
N LYS A 398 21.70 -0.01 -13.56
CA LYS A 398 22.05 -1.42 -13.47
C LYS A 398 21.15 -2.06 -12.43
N PRO A 399 20.26 -2.97 -12.86
CA PRO A 399 19.49 -3.75 -11.92
C PRO A 399 20.42 -4.54 -11.03
N HIS A 400 20.15 -4.52 -9.74
CA HIS A 400 20.76 -5.49 -8.85
C HIS A 400 20.17 -6.86 -9.16
N PRO A 401 20.99 -7.93 -9.19
CA PRO A 401 20.47 -9.28 -9.29
C PRO A 401 19.62 -9.56 -8.06
N PHE A 402 18.33 -9.36 -8.21
CA PHE A 402 17.35 -9.67 -7.20
C PHE A 402 16.74 -10.99 -7.58
N ASN A 403 16.73 -11.91 -6.64
CA ASN A 403 16.17 -13.22 -6.93
C ASN A 403 14.69 -13.16 -7.23
N GLN A 404 14.33 -14.13 -8.03
CA GLN A 404 13.03 -14.43 -8.55
C GLN A 404 11.91 -14.07 -7.58
N PHE A 405 10.85 -13.48 -8.12
CA PHE A 405 9.54 -13.65 -7.53
C PHE A 405 9.28 -15.16 -7.44
N VAL A 406 9.55 -15.71 -6.31
CA VAL A 406 9.01 -16.99 -5.99
C VAL A 406 7.55 -16.71 -5.68
N ASP A 407 6.69 -17.08 -6.62
CA ASP A 407 5.26 -17.06 -6.39
C ASP A 407 5.00 -17.91 -5.14
N GLY A 408 4.84 -17.25 -4.00
CA GLY A 408 4.34 -17.91 -2.81
C GLY A 408 2.93 -18.43 -3.13
N PRO A 409 2.48 -19.49 -2.46
CA PRO A 409 1.13 -19.97 -2.68
C PRO A 409 0.15 -18.83 -2.48
N THR A 410 -0.54 -18.46 -3.55
CA THR A 410 -1.60 -17.46 -3.54
C THR A 410 -2.91 -18.07 -3.00
N ASP A 411 -2.93 -19.39 -2.87
CA ASP A 411 -4.12 -20.15 -2.52
C ASP A 411 -4.05 -20.54 -1.04
N GLY A 412 -4.92 -19.93 -0.24
CA GLY A 412 -5.08 -20.25 1.16
C GLY A 412 -5.15 -19.02 2.07
N ASP A 413 -5.52 -19.27 3.30
CA ASP A 413 -5.52 -18.25 4.36
C ASP A 413 -4.07 -17.91 4.74
N THR A 414 -3.56 -16.81 4.21
CA THR A 414 -2.23 -16.29 4.56
C THR A 414 -2.20 -15.64 5.95
N GLY A 415 -3.30 -15.69 6.69
CA GLY A 415 -3.43 -15.15 8.03
C GLY A 415 -3.37 -13.64 8.13
N VAL A 416 -3.47 -12.89 7.02
CA VAL A 416 -3.33 -11.43 7.02
C VAL A 416 -4.43 -10.76 7.85
N ARG A 417 -5.71 -11.07 7.57
CA ARG A 417 -6.84 -10.47 8.29
C ARG A 417 -6.91 -10.96 9.73
N ARG A 418 -6.67 -12.26 9.94
CA ARG A 418 -6.69 -12.83 11.28
C ARG A 418 -5.59 -12.28 12.19
N THR A 419 -4.40 -12.01 11.65
CA THR A 419 -3.33 -11.32 12.40
C THR A 419 -3.75 -9.93 12.84
N LEU A 420 -4.41 -9.16 11.96
CA LEU A 420 -4.97 -7.85 12.31
C LEU A 420 -5.97 -7.96 13.48
N GLU A 421 -6.95 -8.88 13.38
CA GLU A 421 -7.95 -9.12 14.44
C GLU A 421 -7.29 -9.46 15.77
N MET A 422 -6.31 -10.37 15.77
CA MET A 422 -5.62 -10.80 17.00
C MET A 422 -4.80 -9.69 17.64
N VAL A 423 -4.08 -8.90 16.85
CA VAL A 423 -3.30 -7.77 17.37
C VAL A 423 -4.22 -6.68 17.92
N VAL A 424 -5.32 -6.39 17.24
CA VAL A 424 -6.32 -5.43 17.75
C VAL A 424 -6.96 -5.94 19.04
N ALA A 425 -7.28 -7.23 19.12
CA ALA A 425 -7.84 -7.83 20.35
C ALA A 425 -6.85 -7.82 21.53
N ALA A 426 -5.56 -7.59 21.29
CA ALA A 426 -4.58 -7.41 22.36
C ALA A 426 -4.65 -6.02 23.01
N THR A 427 -5.40 -5.07 22.43
CA THR A 427 -5.59 -3.75 23.04
C THR A 427 -6.51 -3.85 24.26
N VAL A 428 -6.16 -3.13 25.33
CA VAL A 428 -6.95 -3.02 26.56
C VAL A 428 -7.32 -1.57 26.82
N ALA A 429 -8.44 -1.37 27.50
CA ALA A 429 -8.96 -0.04 27.83
C ALA A 429 -8.07 0.68 28.86
#